data_1e26f1b921ecfd525ba06cb4b5c6d4b6
#
_entry.id   1e26f1b921ecfd525ba06cb4b5c6d4b6
#
_cell.length_a   1.000
_cell.length_b   1.000
_cell.length_c   1.000
_cell.angle_alpha   90.00
_cell.angle_beta   90.00
_cell.angle_gamma   90.00
#
_symmetry.space_group_name_H-M   'P 1'
#
loop_
_entity.id
_entity.type
_entity.pdbx_description
1 polymer ?
#
loop_
_entity_poly.entity_id
_entity_poly.type
_entity_poly.pdbx_seq_one_letter_code
_entity_poly.pdbx_strand_id
1 'polypeptide(L)' 'MQEKNKNLQHLGKHIKSIRQQKKLTLEALCYKNGLEPSTISRIEQGSVDPKYLTLLKLAEAFKMNLSQLLDF' A
#
# COMPACT_ATOMS: atom_id res chain seq x y z
N MET A 1 -13.27 20.23 -5.63
CA MET A 1 -11.96 19.57 -5.60
C MET A 1 -11.70 19.01 -4.22
N GLN A 2 -11.38 17.74 -4.12
CA GLN A 2 -11.13 17.12 -2.80
C GLN A 2 -9.68 17.29 -2.42
N GLU A 3 -9.45 17.72 -1.19
CA GLU A 3 -8.11 17.71 -0.64
C GLU A 3 -7.75 16.30 -0.20
N LYS A 4 -6.55 15.89 -0.51
CA LYS A 4 -6.04 14.61 -0.04
C LYS A 4 -5.71 14.71 1.45
N ASN A 5 -6.11 13.70 2.20
CA ASN A 5 -5.78 13.60 3.61
C ASN A 5 -4.28 13.38 3.77
N LYS A 6 -3.63 14.19 4.61
CA LYS A 6 -2.18 14.11 4.83
C LYS A 6 -1.76 12.75 5.39
N ASN A 7 -2.57 12.17 6.26
CA ASN A 7 -2.27 10.86 6.83
C ASN A 7 -2.32 9.77 5.77
N LEU A 8 -3.28 9.85 4.86
CA LEU A 8 -3.37 8.90 3.75
C LEU A 8 -2.22 9.09 2.77
N GLN A 9 -1.77 10.33 2.56
CA GLN A 9 -0.60 10.58 1.73
C GLN A 9 0.67 9.99 2.34
N HIS A 10 0.85 10.14 3.66
CA HIS A 10 1.99 9.55 4.37
C HIS A 10 1.99 8.03 4.25
N LEU A 11 0.83 7.41 4.49
CA LEU A 11 0.68 5.97 4.37
C LEU A 11 1.00 5.51 2.95
N GLY A 12 0.44 6.21 1.95
CA GLY A 12 0.64 5.85 0.56
C GLY A 12 2.10 5.93 0.13
N LYS A 13 2.79 7.01 0.52
CA LYS A 13 4.21 7.17 0.23
C LYS A 13 5.04 6.09 0.89
N HIS A 14 4.69 5.72 2.12
CA HIS A 14 5.39 4.67 2.85
C HIS A 14 5.23 3.32 2.15
N ILE A 15 4.01 2.97 1.75
CA ILE A 15 3.74 1.73 1.02
C ILE A 15 4.49 1.70 -0.29
N LYS A 16 4.46 2.79 -1.04
CA LYS A 16 5.20 2.90 -2.31
C LYS A 16 6.70 2.74 -2.08
N SER A 17 7.23 3.35 -1.03
CA SER A 17 8.64 3.23 -0.68
C SER A 17 9.05 1.78 -0.42
N ILE A 18 8.25 1.05 0.36
CA ILE A 18 8.52 -0.37 0.62
C ILE A 18 8.53 -1.16 -0.69
N ARG A 19 7.52 -0.93 -1.52
CA ARG A 19 7.41 -1.62 -2.81
C ARG A 19 8.65 -1.36 -3.68
N GLN A 20 9.07 -0.11 -3.77
CA GLN A 20 10.23 0.28 -4.58
C GLN A 20 11.53 -0.29 -4.02
N GLN A 21 11.69 -0.32 -2.69
CA GLN A 21 12.85 -0.93 -2.05
C GLN A 21 12.93 -2.42 -2.37
N LYS A 22 11.80 -3.07 -2.50
CA LYS A 22 11.74 -4.50 -2.87
C LYS A 22 11.76 -4.71 -4.38
N LYS A 23 11.89 -3.63 -5.16
CA LYS A 23 11.97 -3.66 -6.62
C LYS A 23 10.78 -4.37 -7.27
N LEU A 24 9.59 -4.12 -6.71
CA LEU A 24 8.35 -4.70 -7.22
C LEU A 24 7.57 -3.68 -8.03
N THR A 25 7.02 -4.13 -9.18
CA THR A 25 5.99 -3.37 -9.88
C THR A 25 4.68 -3.55 -9.14
N LEU A 26 3.68 -2.71 -9.45
CA LEU A 26 2.34 -2.90 -8.87
C LEU A 26 1.79 -4.28 -9.22
N GLU A 27 1.96 -4.71 -10.46
CA GLU A 27 1.50 -6.01 -10.92
C GLU A 27 2.17 -7.15 -10.16
N ALA A 28 3.49 -7.06 -9.99
CA ALA A 28 4.24 -8.09 -9.27
C ALA A 28 3.82 -8.17 -7.80
N LEU A 29 3.61 -7.02 -7.16
CA LEU A 29 3.14 -6.98 -5.78
C LEU A 29 1.78 -7.65 -5.63
N CYS A 30 0.87 -7.38 -6.58
CA CYS A 30 -0.51 -7.85 -6.48
C CYS A 30 -0.70 -9.28 -6.95
N TYR A 31 0.22 -9.82 -7.76
CA TYR A 31 0.11 -11.14 -8.35
C TYR A 31 0.04 -12.22 -7.26
N LYS A 32 -1.03 -13.03 -7.31
CA LYS A 32 -1.30 -14.11 -6.35
C LYS A 32 -1.45 -13.66 -4.90
N ASN A 33 -1.61 -12.36 -4.65
CA ASN A 33 -1.74 -11.83 -3.29
C ASN A 33 -3.15 -11.32 -2.99
N GLY A 34 -4.10 -11.52 -3.90
CA GLY A 34 -5.47 -11.06 -3.70
C GLY A 34 -5.61 -9.55 -3.71
N LEU A 35 -4.72 -8.87 -4.41
CA LEU A 35 -4.71 -7.41 -4.50
C LEU A 35 -4.91 -6.98 -5.95
N GLU A 36 -5.53 -5.81 -6.13
CA GLU A 36 -5.71 -5.22 -7.46
C GLU A 36 -4.76 -4.05 -7.65
N PRO A 37 -3.98 -4.00 -8.75
CA PRO A 37 -3.02 -2.92 -8.97
C PRO A 37 -3.65 -1.53 -8.92
N SER A 38 -4.85 -1.35 -9.47
CA SER A 38 -5.52 -0.05 -9.45
C SER A 38 -5.84 0.42 -8.03
N THR A 39 -6.26 -0.51 -7.16
CA THR A 39 -6.54 -0.19 -5.76
C THR A 39 -5.27 0.23 -5.04
N ILE A 40 -4.19 -0.53 -5.23
CA ILE A 40 -2.92 -0.22 -4.57
C ILE A 40 -2.36 1.10 -5.08
N SER A 41 -2.50 1.37 -6.39
CA SER A 41 -2.07 2.65 -6.96
C SER A 41 -2.77 3.83 -6.27
N ARG A 42 -4.08 3.72 -6.04
CA ARG A 42 -4.84 4.78 -5.36
C ARG A 42 -4.41 4.94 -3.91
N ILE A 43 -4.10 3.84 -3.23
CA ILE A 43 -3.58 3.89 -1.86
C ILE A 43 -2.24 4.64 -1.85
N GLU A 44 -1.35 4.31 -2.77
CA GLU A 44 -0.04 4.97 -2.87
C GLU A 44 -0.16 6.46 -3.15
N GLN A 45 -1.20 6.86 -3.86
CA GLN A 45 -1.46 8.27 -4.16
C GLN A 45 -2.12 9.01 -3.01
N GLY A 46 -2.55 8.31 -1.96
CA GLY A 46 -3.25 8.92 -0.83
C GLY A 46 -4.68 9.32 -1.14
N SER A 47 -5.28 8.75 -2.18
CA SER A 47 -6.61 9.15 -2.63
C SER A 47 -7.73 8.28 -2.08
N VAL A 48 -7.41 7.18 -1.39
CA VAL A 48 -8.40 6.32 -0.75
C VAL A 48 -7.91 5.88 0.62
N ASP A 49 -8.86 5.59 1.49
CA ASP A 49 -8.59 5.03 2.81
C ASP A 49 -8.63 3.51 2.67
N PRO A 50 -7.51 2.80 2.85
CA PRO A 50 -7.48 1.37 2.63
C PRO A 50 -8.22 0.64 3.74
N LYS A 51 -8.90 -0.43 3.34
CA LYS A 51 -9.55 -1.32 4.31
C LYS A 51 -8.49 -2.08 5.09
N TYR A 52 -8.84 -2.44 6.32
CA TYR A 52 -7.96 -3.21 7.19
C TYR A 52 -7.47 -4.50 6.53
N LEU A 53 -8.38 -5.24 5.88
CA LEU A 53 -7.99 -6.49 5.23
C LEU A 53 -7.03 -6.26 4.06
N THR A 54 -7.15 -5.14 3.36
CA THR A 54 -6.20 -4.77 2.31
C THR A 54 -4.81 -4.54 2.90
N LEU A 55 -4.75 -3.86 4.04
CA LEU A 55 -3.47 -3.63 4.73
C LEU A 55 -2.83 -4.94 5.17
N LEU A 56 -3.64 -5.89 5.67
CA LEU A 56 -3.11 -7.21 6.04
C LEU A 56 -2.56 -7.95 4.83
N LYS A 57 -3.25 -7.89 3.70
CA LYS A 57 -2.77 -8.52 2.46
C LYS A 57 -1.48 -7.87 1.96
N LEU A 58 -1.38 -6.54 2.08
CA LEU A 58 -0.14 -5.84 1.73
C LEU A 58 1.02 -6.28 2.61
N ALA A 59 0.79 -6.36 3.92
CA ALA A 59 1.83 -6.81 4.84
C ALA A 59 2.30 -8.22 4.47
N GLU A 60 1.36 -9.14 4.20
CA GLU A 60 1.71 -10.49 3.77
C GLU A 60 2.50 -10.48 2.47
N ALA A 61 2.07 -9.68 1.49
CA ALA A 61 2.75 -9.60 0.20
C ALA A 61 4.18 -9.09 0.35
N PHE A 62 4.41 -8.17 1.30
CA PHE A 62 5.73 -7.66 1.62
C PHE A 62 6.50 -8.55 2.60
N LYS A 63 5.90 -9.66 3.05
CA LYS A 63 6.51 -10.59 4.02
C LYS A 63 6.87 -9.91 5.33
N MET A 64 5.96 -9.10 5.84
CA MET A 64 6.09 -8.41 7.12
C MET A 64 4.77 -8.47 7.87
N ASN A 65 4.77 -8.14 9.17
CA ASN A 65 3.53 -8.03 9.91
C ASN A 65 2.96 -6.62 9.79
N LEU A 66 1.73 -6.43 10.24
CA LEU A 66 1.04 -5.14 10.10
C LEU A 66 1.76 -4.02 10.85
N SER A 67 2.31 -4.32 12.02
CA SER A 67 3.01 -3.28 12.79
C SER A 67 4.27 -2.81 12.07
N GLN A 68 4.95 -3.70 11.36
CA GLN A 68 6.09 -3.33 10.54
C GLN A 68 5.65 -2.49 9.33
N LEU A 69 4.53 -2.88 8.71
CA LEU A 69 3.99 -2.12 7.59
C LEU A 69 3.65 -0.69 7.97
N LEU A 70 3.14 -0.49 9.17
CA LEU A 70 2.66 0.82 9.64
C LEU A 70 3.70 1.60 10.44
N ASP A 71 4.93 1.14 10.47
CA ASP A 71 6.03 1.78 11.19
C ASP A 71 6.65 2.87 10.33
N PHE A 72 6.06 4.08 10.44
CA PHE A 72 6.58 5.23 9.70
C PHE A 72 6.24 6.56 10.39
#